data_c6fe7edbed157f24e4c2f9cd8a0b668e
#
_entry.id   c6fe7edbed157f24e4c2f9cd8a0b668e
#
_cell.length_a   1.000
_cell.length_b   1.000
_cell.length_c   1.000
_cell.angle_alpha   90.00
_cell.angle_beta   90.00
_cell.angle_gamma   90.00
#
_symmetry.space_group_name_H-M   'P 1'
#
loop_
_entity.id
_entity.type
_entity.pdbx_description
1 polymer ?
#
loop_
_entity_poly.entity_id
_entity_poly.type
_entity_poly.pdbx_seq_one_letter_code
_entity_poly.pdbx_strand_id
1 'polypeptide(L)'
;MRFLKLTLSIVLGISLWSCKDKTTSKNTISPTKTLANNNTSKTKLFSDVFEFVNYNDDGDYRLINLRKNNESFSFINDKNDDRSLVRGDKVAIEWKMDTIHIAGDGETPELAEWLVSFKKIKEGKLARFRKTYKLDFKYHWYNENEYSDGYFKHLYELVEYYVANSKNELLKLHIADNSPLEYSIEQQERDGKTYTVLGLGTSFEGRMTKIQWLYYDAEKDDLYEYDLPNDKLVLFP
;
A
#
# COMPACT_ATOMS: atom_id res chain seq x y z
N MET A 1 -13.63 3.72 -53.14
CA MET A 1 -13.56 5.08 -53.73
C MET A 1 -12.82 6.01 -52.77
N ARG A 2 -11.74 6.56 -53.32
CA ARG A 2 -10.95 7.77 -53.02
C ARG A 2 -10.15 7.81 -51.73
N PHE A 3 -8.87 7.52 -51.96
CA PHE A 3 -7.70 7.93 -51.20
C PHE A 3 -7.59 9.47 -51.07
N LEU A 4 -7.16 9.95 -49.92
CA LEU A 4 -6.53 11.25 -49.84
C LEU A 4 -5.24 11.14 -49.03
N LYS A 5 -4.13 11.19 -49.76
CA LYS A 5 -2.77 11.35 -49.25
C LYS A 5 -2.56 12.82 -48.93
N LEU A 6 -2.06 13.14 -47.75
CA LEU A 6 -1.52 14.46 -47.46
C LEU A 6 -0.04 14.30 -47.03
N THR A 7 0.83 14.72 -47.91
CA THR A 7 2.27 14.89 -47.68
C THR A 7 2.52 16.24 -47.06
N LEU A 8 3.28 16.28 -45.98
CA LEU A 8 3.78 17.55 -45.45
C LEU A 8 5.29 17.49 -45.28
N SER A 9 5.91 18.48 -45.92
CA SER A 9 7.32 18.68 -46.16
C SER A 9 8.12 19.09 -44.94
N ILE A 10 9.33 18.57 -44.87
CA ILE A 10 10.44 18.90 -43.98
C ILE A 10 10.98 20.28 -44.32
N VAL A 11 11.15 21.15 -43.34
CA VAL A 11 12.05 22.32 -43.44
C VAL A 11 13.13 22.21 -42.39
N LEU A 12 14.32 22.01 -42.90
CA LEU A 12 15.60 21.96 -42.17
C LEU A 12 16.07 23.41 -41.99
N GLY A 13 16.25 23.84 -40.75
CA GLY A 13 16.87 25.15 -40.45
C GLY A 13 18.13 24.96 -39.60
N ILE A 14 19.28 24.95 -40.27
CA ILE A 14 20.61 24.99 -39.63
C ILE A 14 20.97 26.44 -39.41
N SER A 15 21.29 26.81 -38.17
CA SER A 15 22.02 28.06 -37.87
C SER A 15 23.18 27.76 -36.94
N LEU A 16 24.33 27.70 -37.55
CA LEU A 16 25.66 27.79 -36.95
C LEU A 16 25.92 29.22 -36.48
N TRP A 17 26.31 29.43 -35.26
CA TRP A 17 27.10 30.61 -34.89
C TRP A 17 28.31 30.21 -34.06
N SER A 18 29.42 30.55 -34.68
CA SER A 18 30.80 30.37 -34.26
C SER A 18 31.36 31.68 -33.70
N CYS A 19 32.41 31.51 -32.94
CA CYS A 19 33.53 32.45 -32.65
C CYS A 19 33.51 33.20 -31.33
N LYS A 20 34.53 32.92 -30.60
CA LYS A 20 35.87 33.57 -30.39
C LYS A 20 35.83 34.69 -29.30
N ASP A 21 36.74 34.93 -28.43
CA ASP A 21 38.18 34.69 -28.26
C ASP A 21 38.60 34.90 -26.79
N LYS A 22 39.77 34.36 -26.48
CA LYS A 22 40.67 34.54 -25.37
C LYS A 22 40.69 35.89 -24.67
N THR A 23 40.80 35.90 -23.34
CA THR A 23 41.80 36.74 -22.66
C THR A 23 42.24 36.10 -21.34
N THR A 24 43.53 35.85 -21.26
CA THR A 24 44.29 35.42 -20.10
C THR A 24 44.47 36.60 -19.16
N SER A 25 44.06 36.47 -17.89
CA SER A 25 44.57 37.37 -16.84
C SER A 25 44.93 36.54 -15.60
N LYS A 26 46.21 36.50 -15.32
CA LYS A 26 46.82 36.06 -14.06
C LYS A 26 46.45 37.07 -12.98
N ASN A 27 45.86 36.61 -11.88
CA ASN A 27 45.95 37.34 -10.60
C ASN A 27 45.97 36.37 -9.43
N THR A 28 47.08 36.33 -8.80
CA THR A 28 47.49 36.29 -7.41
C THR A 28 46.48 35.70 -6.41
N ILE A 29 46.90 34.60 -5.81
CA ILE A 29 46.29 33.89 -4.71
C ILE A 29 46.43 34.72 -3.42
N SER A 30 45.30 35.05 -2.79
CA SER A 30 45.20 35.42 -1.39
C SER A 30 44.34 34.40 -0.67
N PRO A 31 44.71 33.87 0.50
CA PRO A 31 43.92 32.86 1.17
C PRO A 31 42.73 33.49 1.89
N THR A 32 41.57 33.40 1.27
CA THR A 32 40.30 33.72 1.94
C THR A 32 39.94 32.60 2.90
N LYS A 33 39.93 32.94 4.18
CA LYS A 33 39.37 32.12 5.26
C LYS A 33 37.99 31.64 4.84
N THR A 34 37.85 30.34 4.57
CA THR A 34 36.57 29.65 4.43
C THR A 34 35.91 29.63 5.81
N LEU A 35 35.01 30.56 6.05
CA LEU A 35 34.03 30.44 7.12
C LEU A 35 33.15 29.26 6.77
N ALA A 36 33.35 28.14 7.46
CA ALA A 36 32.42 27.03 7.44
C ALA A 36 31.07 27.56 7.98
N ASN A 37 30.17 27.82 7.03
CA ASN A 37 28.80 28.19 7.34
C ASN A 37 28.10 26.90 7.74
N ASN A 38 28.14 26.53 9.02
CA ASN A 38 27.35 25.49 9.63
C ASN A 38 25.88 25.95 9.69
N ASN A 39 25.26 26.13 8.53
CA ASN A 39 23.81 26.13 8.42
C ASN A 39 23.34 24.68 8.45
N THR A 40 23.29 24.06 9.62
CA THR A 40 22.41 22.95 9.89
C THR A 40 20.99 23.44 9.74
N SER A 41 20.44 23.42 8.54
CA SER A 41 19.01 23.60 8.33
C SER A 41 18.32 22.49 9.13
N LYS A 42 17.62 22.85 10.21
CA LYS A 42 16.83 21.90 10.99
C LYS A 42 15.85 21.27 10.03
N THR A 43 16.03 19.98 9.72
CA THR A 43 15.09 19.22 8.90
C THR A 43 13.72 19.35 9.53
N LYS A 44 12.74 19.85 8.77
CA LYS A 44 11.37 20.03 9.24
C LYS A 44 10.77 18.64 9.49
N LEU A 45 10.35 18.38 10.72
CA LEU A 45 9.60 17.19 11.09
C LEU A 45 8.10 17.49 11.04
N PHE A 46 7.36 16.52 10.56
CA PHE A 46 5.91 16.49 10.57
C PHE A 46 5.46 15.38 11.51
N SER A 47 4.26 15.50 12.07
CA SER A 47 3.69 14.45 12.91
C SER A 47 2.18 14.43 12.79
N ASP A 48 1.59 13.22 12.84
CA ASP A 48 0.15 13.03 12.84
C ASP A 48 -0.21 11.62 13.34
N VAL A 49 -1.52 11.35 13.44
CA VAL A 49 -2.07 10.07 13.86
C VAL A 49 -2.83 9.42 12.72
N PHE A 50 -2.49 8.18 12.44
CA PHE A 50 -3.06 7.37 11.36
C PHE A 50 -3.59 6.03 11.87
N GLU A 51 -4.25 5.30 10.99
CA GLU A 51 -4.56 3.89 11.15
C GLU A 51 -3.57 3.08 10.30
N PHE A 52 -2.97 2.06 10.90
CA PHE A 52 -2.07 1.16 10.20
C PHE A 52 -2.85 0.24 9.25
N VAL A 53 -2.36 0.12 8.02
CA VAL A 53 -2.91 -0.78 7.00
C VAL A 53 -2.02 -1.99 6.82
N ASN A 54 -0.82 -1.82 6.29
CA ASN A 54 0.13 -2.89 6.08
C ASN A 54 1.57 -2.37 5.94
N TYR A 55 2.53 -3.30 5.91
CA TYR A 55 3.88 -3.06 5.41
C TYR A 55 3.97 -3.58 3.99
N ASN A 56 4.67 -2.86 3.12
CA ASN A 56 5.02 -3.31 1.77
C ASN A 56 6.55 -3.27 1.63
N ASP A 57 7.16 -4.44 1.57
CA ASP A 57 8.58 -4.61 1.48
C ASP A 57 9.03 -5.10 0.07
N ASP A 58 8.14 -5.07 -0.94
CA ASP A 58 8.37 -5.66 -2.27
C ASP A 58 9.00 -4.67 -3.27
N GLY A 59 9.15 -3.39 -2.93
CA GLY A 59 9.73 -2.36 -3.81
C GLY A 59 11.19 -2.03 -3.53
N ASP A 60 11.73 -1.02 -4.24
CA ASP A 60 13.06 -0.46 -4.01
C ASP A 60 13.21 0.12 -2.60
N TYR A 61 12.11 0.56 -2.02
CA TYR A 61 12.01 1.05 -0.65
C TYR A 61 10.94 0.28 0.10
N ARG A 62 11.23 -0.06 1.35
CA ARG A 62 10.22 -0.62 2.27
C ARG A 62 9.25 0.47 2.68
N LEU A 63 7.96 0.18 2.64
CA LEU A 63 6.91 1.15 2.95
C LEU A 63 6.09 0.73 4.17
N ILE A 64 5.63 1.73 4.90
CA ILE A 64 4.51 1.59 5.83
C ILE A 64 3.30 2.31 5.23
N ASN A 65 2.22 1.57 5.03
CA ASN A 65 0.97 2.08 4.48
C ASN A 65 -0.01 2.36 5.62
N LEU A 66 -0.52 3.57 5.60
CA LEU A 66 -1.37 4.12 6.65
C LEU A 66 -2.64 4.72 6.03
N ARG A 67 -3.69 4.86 6.83
CA ARG A 67 -4.97 5.47 6.41
C ARG A 67 -5.40 6.55 7.37
N LYS A 68 -5.95 7.64 6.83
CA LYS A 68 -6.59 8.70 7.61
C LYS A 68 -7.74 9.29 6.79
N ASN A 69 -8.94 9.37 7.38
CA ASN A 69 -10.14 9.93 6.73
C ASN A 69 -10.46 9.29 5.36
N ASN A 70 -10.24 7.97 5.22
CA ASN A 70 -10.37 7.18 3.98
C ASN A 70 -9.33 7.52 2.88
N GLU A 71 -8.33 8.31 3.19
CA GLU A 71 -7.18 8.56 2.32
C GLU A 71 -6.01 7.67 2.71
N SER A 72 -5.30 7.15 1.71
CA SER A 72 -4.12 6.30 1.89
C SER A 72 -2.85 7.13 1.87
N PHE A 73 -1.92 6.78 2.73
CA PHE A 73 -0.60 7.42 2.87
C PHE A 73 0.46 6.33 2.92
N SER A 74 1.59 6.57 2.25
CA SER A 74 2.73 5.65 2.23
C SER A 74 3.99 6.41 2.65
N PHE A 75 4.72 5.88 3.61
CA PHE A 75 5.97 6.45 4.09
C PHE A 75 7.10 5.45 3.93
N ILE A 76 8.28 5.93 3.52
CA ILE A 76 9.47 5.08 3.42
C ILE A 76 9.93 4.69 4.82
N ASN A 77 10.05 3.38 5.06
CA ASN A 77 10.33 2.77 6.36
C ASN A 77 11.60 1.92 6.37
N ASP A 78 12.60 2.27 5.59
CA ASP A 78 13.82 1.47 5.43
C ASP A 78 14.66 1.33 6.70
N LYS A 79 14.52 2.27 7.62
CA LYS A 79 15.35 2.36 8.85
C LYS A 79 14.72 1.70 10.07
N ASN A 80 13.52 1.13 9.94
CA ASN A 80 12.80 0.55 11.05
C ASN A 80 12.35 -0.88 10.72
N ASP A 81 12.86 -1.84 11.48
CA ASP A 81 12.56 -3.27 11.32
C ASP A 81 11.38 -3.74 12.20
N ASP A 82 10.79 -2.85 13.02
CA ASP A 82 9.62 -3.20 13.83
C ASP A 82 8.41 -3.48 12.93
N ARG A 83 7.87 -4.69 13.05
CA ARG A 83 6.69 -5.21 12.32
C ARG A 83 5.55 -5.56 13.30
N SER A 84 5.51 -4.90 14.47
CA SER A 84 4.55 -5.22 15.54
C SER A 84 3.15 -4.63 15.36
N LEU A 85 2.96 -3.75 14.37
CA LEU A 85 1.66 -3.18 14.09
C LEU A 85 0.75 -4.21 13.40
N VAL A 86 -0.53 -4.13 13.72
CA VAL A 86 -1.59 -4.95 13.15
C VAL A 86 -2.62 -4.04 12.49
N ARG A 87 -3.16 -4.44 11.34
CA ARG A 87 -4.18 -3.67 10.59
C ARG A 87 -5.27 -3.14 11.52
N GLY A 88 -5.53 -1.84 11.42
CA GLY A 88 -6.48 -1.13 12.28
C GLY A 88 -5.90 -0.56 13.59
N ASP A 89 -4.61 -0.80 13.90
CA ASP A 89 -3.94 -0.13 15.03
C ASP A 89 -3.86 1.38 14.76
N LYS A 90 -4.08 2.19 15.79
CA LYS A 90 -3.82 3.63 15.72
C LYS A 90 -2.37 3.90 16.08
N VAL A 91 -1.70 4.66 15.24
CA VAL A 91 -0.27 4.94 15.33
C VAL A 91 -0.01 6.44 15.18
N ALA A 92 0.75 6.99 16.12
CA ALA A 92 1.35 8.32 15.95
C ALA A 92 2.67 8.14 15.21
N ILE A 93 2.90 8.92 14.16
CA ILE A 93 4.13 8.90 13.38
C ILE A 93 4.78 10.28 13.35
N GLU A 94 6.09 10.28 13.17
CA GLU A 94 6.88 11.43 12.78
C GLU A 94 7.57 11.12 11.45
N TRP A 95 7.58 12.08 10.52
CA TRP A 95 8.23 11.93 9.22
C TRP A 95 8.88 13.23 8.76
N LYS A 96 9.69 13.13 7.73
CA LYS A 96 10.37 14.25 7.06
C LYS A 96 10.30 14.07 5.55
N MET A 97 10.44 15.18 4.82
CA MET A 97 10.78 15.13 3.41
C MET A 97 12.26 14.87 3.25
N ASP A 98 12.63 13.89 2.42
CA ASP A 98 14.03 13.61 2.09
C ASP A 98 14.13 13.10 0.66
N THR A 99 15.33 13.09 0.10
CA THR A 99 15.56 12.70 -1.30
C THR A 99 15.53 11.19 -1.45
N ILE A 100 14.89 10.72 -2.54
CA ILE A 100 15.00 9.37 -3.07
C ILE A 100 15.66 9.40 -4.46
N HIS A 101 16.20 8.26 -4.86
CA HIS A 101 16.71 8.02 -6.19
C HIS A 101 15.98 6.82 -6.79
N ILE A 102 15.23 7.03 -7.87
CA ILE A 102 14.46 5.97 -8.53
C ILE A 102 15.39 5.28 -9.54
N ALA A 103 15.60 3.98 -9.36
CA ALA A 103 16.43 3.19 -10.27
C ALA A 103 15.84 3.19 -11.70
N GLY A 104 16.69 3.48 -12.69
CA GLY A 104 16.30 3.44 -14.10
C GLY A 104 15.76 4.76 -14.67
N ASP A 105 15.50 5.79 -13.88
CA ASP A 105 15.05 7.12 -14.34
C ASP A 105 16.18 8.17 -14.34
N GLY A 106 17.41 7.75 -14.68
CA GLY A 106 18.57 8.64 -14.77
C GLY A 106 19.02 9.22 -13.43
N GLU A 107 18.65 8.60 -12.33
CA GLU A 107 18.97 9.02 -10.94
C GLU A 107 18.49 10.44 -10.61
N THR A 108 17.40 10.90 -11.22
CA THR A 108 16.79 12.19 -10.90
C THR A 108 16.32 12.17 -9.44
N PRO A 109 16.82 13.09 -8.59
CA PRO A 109 16.41 13.10 -7.19
C PRO A 109 14.97 13.61 -7.06
N GLU A 110 14.14 12.87 -6.37
CA GLU A 110 12.78 13.25 -5.99
C GLU A 110 12.64 13.37 -4.48
N LEU A 111 11.63 14.13 -4.03
CA LEU A 111 11.32 14.26 -2.61
C LEU A 111 10.24 13.25 -2.23
N ALA A 112 10.49 12.49 -1.18
CA ALA A 112 9.55 11.54 -0.61
C ALA A 112 9.41 11.71 0.91
N GLU A 113 8.36 11.11 1.44
CA GLU A 113 8.06 11.11 2.87
C GLU A 113 8.77 9.95 3.57
N TRP A 114 9.74 10.27 4.40
CA TRP A 114 10.53 9.29 5.16
C TRP A 114 10.05 9.21 6.59
N LEU A 115 9.64 8.03 7.01
CA LEU A 115 9.32 7.75 8.40
C LEU A 115 10.56 7.95 9.28
N VAL A 116 10.42 8.72 10.35
CA VAL A 116 11.44 8.93 11.36
C VAL A 116 11.18 8.03 12.57
N SER A 117 9.94 8.02 13.03
CA SER A 117 9.53 7.19 14.16
C SER A 117 8.03 6.88 14.10
N PHE A 118 7.61 5.80 14.75
CA PHE A 118 6.21 5.57 15.04
C PHE A 118 6.00 5.04 16.46
N LYS A 119 4.81 5.24 16.97
CA LYS A 119 4.36 4.70 18.26
C LYS A 119 2.90 4.26 18.16
N LYS A 120 2.64 2.98 18.46
CA LYS A 120 1.29 2.49 18.64
C LYS A 120 0.63 3.18 19.83
N ILE A 121 -0.50 3.86 19.60
CA ILE A 121 -1.25 4.59 20.62
C ILE A 121 -2.53 3.89 21.05
N LYS A 122 -3.06 3.01 20.16
CA LYS A 122 -4.25 2.22 20.48
C LYS A 122 -4.30 0.95 19.62
N GLU A 123 -4.63 -0.16 20.24
CA GLU A 123 -4.90 -1.41 19.54
C GLU A 123 -6.18 -1.33 18.73
N GLY A 124 -6.11 -1.82 17.48
CA GLY A 124 -7.24 -2.01 16.59
C GLY A 124 -8.18 -3.13 17.05
N LYS A 125 -9.30 -3.31 16.35
CA LYS A 125 -10.24 -4.40 16.65
C LYS A 125 -9.62 -5.75 16.30
N LEU A 126 -8.83 -5.86 15.23
CA LEU A 126 -8.14 -7.09 14.85
C LEU A 126 -7.19 -7.56 15.95
N ALA A 127 -6.35 -6.67 16.50
CA ALA A 127 -5.43 -7.03 17.57
C ALA A 127 -6.17 -7.56 18.82
N ARG A 128 -7.34 -6.98 19.14
CA ARG A 128 -8.19 -7.48 20.23
C ARG A 128 -8.87 -8.80 19.88
N PHE A 129 -9.36 -8.95 18.65
CA PHE A 129 -9.99 -10.18 18.17
C PHE A 129 -9.03 -11.37 18.30
N ARG A 130 -7.77 -11.25 17.87
CA ARG A 130 -6.72 -12.28 18.01
C ARG A 130 -6.44 -12.68 19.46
N LYS A 131 -6.77 -11.83 20.43
CA LYS A 131 -6.67 -12.16 21.87
C LYS A 131 -7.83 -12.99 22.40
N THR A 132 -9.00 -12.89 21.79
CA THR A 132 -10.24 -13.54 22.26
C THR A 132 -10.60 -14.78 21.47
N TYR A 133 -10.56 -14.69 20.14
CA TYR A 133 -10.81 -15.83 19.25
C TYR A 133 -9.49 -16.58 19.00
N LYS A 134 -9.48 -17.86 19.37
CA LYS A 134 -8.24 -18.69 19.38
C LYS A 134 -8.21 -19.77 18.33
N LEU A 135 -9.27 -19.87 17.51
CA LEU A 135 -9.32 -20.82 16.42
C LEU A 135 -8.72 -20.20 15.17
N ASP A 136 -8.01 -21.02 14.42
CA ASP A 136 -7.55 -20.62 13.10
C ASP A 136 -8.67 -20.77 12.08
N PHE A 137 -8.75 -19.85 11.12
CA PHE A 137 -9.61 -20.01 9.96
C PHE A 137 -8.98 -21.02 9.00
N LYS A 138 -9.75 -22.00 8.57
CA LYS A 138 -9.34 -22.88 7.49
C LYS A 138 -9.70 -22.24 6.16
N TYR A 139 -8.85 -22.40 5.15
CA TYR A 139 -9.16 -21.92 3.81
C TYR A 139 -9.13 -23.07 2.79
N HIS A 140 -9.93 -22.89 1.74
CA HIS A 140 -10.04 -23.80 0.62
C HIS A 140 -9.67 -23.06 -0.66
N TRP A 141 -8.58 -23.50 -1.27
CA TRP A 141 -8.10 -22.99 -2.52
C TRP A 141 -8.18 -24.11 -3.56
N TYR A 142 -8.99 -23.90 -4.60
CA TYR A 142 -9.29 -24.93 -5.58
C TYR A 142 -8.57 -24.74 -6.91
N ASN A 143 -7.81 -23.68 -7.06
CA ASN A 143 -7.06 -23.37 -8.24
C ASN A 143 -5.63 -23.87 -8.12
N GLU A 144 -5.06 -24.38 -9.23
CA GLU A 144 -3.68 -24.85 -9.31
C GLU A 144 -2.68 -23.69 -9.45
N ASN A 145 -3.15 -22.43 -9.53
CA ASN A 145 -2.27 -21.27 -9.60
C ASN A 145 -1.43 -21.16 -8.33
N GLU A 146 -0.13 -21.06 -8.52
CA GLU A 146 0.81 -20.86 -7.43
C GLU A 146 0.75 -19.41 -6.96
N TYR A 147 0.35 -19.22 -5.74
CA TYR A 147 0.48 -17.95 -5.04
C TYR A 147 1.52 -18.07 -3.94
N SER A 148 2.19 -16.97 -3.63
CA SER A 148 3.18 -16.95 -2.55
C SER A 148 2.52 -17.15 -1.18
N ASP A 149 3.26 -17.72 -0.23
CA ASP A 149 2.82 -17.80 1.17
C ASP A 149 2.47 -16.43 1.74
N GLY A 150 3.20 -15.39 1.30
CA GLY A 150 2.91 -14.01 1.66
C GLY A 150 1.52 -13.56 1.24
N TYR A 151 1.08 -13.94 0.03
CA TYR A 151 -0.25 -13.60 -0.47
C TYR A 151 -1.35 -14.30 0.35
N PHE A 152 -1.22 -15.60 0.62
CA PHE A 152 -2.17 -16.31 1.47
C PHE A 152 -2.26 -15.74 2.89
N LYS A 153 -1.12 -15.37 3.46
CA LYS A 153 -1.06 -14.71 4.77
C LYS A 153 -1.77 -13.35 4.75
N HIS A 154 -1.62 -12.60 3.68
CA HIS A 154 -2.34 -11.33 3.50
C HIS A 154 -3.85 -11.54 3.41
N LEU A 155 -4.32 -12.49 2.58
CA LEU A 155 -5.75 -12.83 2.49
C LEU A 155 -6.31 -13.30 3.85
N TYR A 156 -5.54 -14.08 4.59
CA TYR A 156 -5.92 -14.52 5.94
C TYR A 156 -6.11 -13.32 6.88
N GLU A 157 -5.19 -12.36 6.87
CA GLU A 157 -5.31 -11.13 7.66
C GLU A 157 -6.53 -10.30 7.25
N LEU A 158 -6.85 -10.21 5.96
CA LEU A 158 -8.05 -9.52 5.48
C LEU A 158 -9.33 -10.18 6.01
N VAL A 159 -9.40 -11.52 6.03
CA VAL A 159 -10.55 -12.26 6.61
C VAL A 159 -10.66 -11.99 8.10
N GLU A 160 -9.57 -12.09 8.86
CA GLU A 160 -9.55 -11.75 10.28
C GLU A 160 -9.99 -10.30 10.54
N TYR A 161 -9.48 -9.36 9.72
CA TYR A 161 -9.82 -7.95 9.82
C TYR A 161 -11.31 -7.72 9.56
N TYR A 162 -11.86 -8.37 8.53
CA TYR A 162 -13.29 -8.32 8.24
C TYR A 162 -14.09 -8.85 9.42
N VAL A 163 -13.80 -10.05 9.89
CA VAL A 163 -14.52 -10.70 11.00
C VAL A 163 -14.48 -9.85 12.27
N ALA A 164 -13.32 -9.26 12.58
CA ALA A 164 -13.14 -8.40 13.74
C ALA A 164 -13.93 -7.08 13.68
N ASN A 165 -14.26 -6.60 12.47
CA ASN A 165 -14.90 -5.31 12.24
C ASN A 165 -16.35 -5.42 11.74
N SER A 166 -16.76 -6.60 11.24
CA SER A 166 -18.06 -6.82 10.61
C SER A 166 -19.23 -6.56 11.57
N LYS A 167 -20.32 -6.10 10.97
CA LYS A 167 -21.63 -5.98 11.64
C LYS A 167 -22.54 -7.18 11.38
N ASN A 168 -22.09 -8.18 10.61
CA ASN A 168 -22.85 -9.37 10.29
C ASN A 168 -23.17 -10.17 11.56
N GLU A 169 -24.45 -10.29 11.90
CA GLU A 169 -24.90 -10.91 13.15
C GLU A 169 -24.61 -12.41 13.20
N LEU A 170 -24.67 -13.12 12.06
CA LEU A 170 -24.31 -14.55 11.99
C LEU A 170 -22.84 -14.77 12.30
N LEU A 171 -21.95 -13.93 11.75
CA LEU A 171 -20.53 -14.02 12.09
C LEU A 171 -20.27 -13.75 13.56
N LYS A 172 -20.92 -12.73 14.13
CA LYS A 172 -20.80 -12.42 15.56
C LYS A 172 -21.26 -13.58 16.45
N LEU A 173 -22.35 -14.26 16.05
CA LEU A 173 -22.84 -15.42 16.77
C LEU A 173 -21.82 -16.56 16.75
N HIS A 174 -21.27 -16.91 15.57
CA HIS A 174 -20.24 -17.95 15.44
C HIS A 174 -18.99 -17.62 16.27
N ILE A 175 -18.58 -16.35 16.29
CA ILE A 175 -17.43 -15.91 17.11
C ILE A 175 -17.74 -16.05 18.61
N ALA A 176 -18.94 -15.63 19.05
CA ALA A 176 -19.36 -15.73 20.45
C ALA A 176 -19.42 -17.18 20.94
N ASP A 177 -19.86 -18.09 20.06
CA ASP A 177 -19.93 -19.53 20.35
C ASP A 177 -18.58 -20.24 20.15
N ASN A 178 -17.52 -19.49 19.79
CA ASN A 178 -16.21 -20.03 19.42
C ASN A 178 -16.30 -21.16 18.38
N SER A 179 -17.18 -21.00 17.40
CA SER A 179 -17.39 -21.95 16.31
C SER A 179 -16.34 -21.79 15.23
N PRO A 180 -15.83 -22.89 14.62
CA PRO A 180 -14.87 -22.80 13.53
C PRO A 180 -15.45 -22.05 12.33
N LEU A 181 -14.69 -21.10 11.80
CA LEU A 181 -14.99 -20.42 10.55
C LEU A 181 -14.02 -20.90 9.46
N GLU A 182 -14.51 -20.94 8.24
CA GLU A 182 -13.73 -21.33 7.07
C GLU A 182 -13.97 -20.32 5.94
N TYR A 183 -13.07 -20.25 4.97
CA TYR A 183 -13.28 -19.44 3.78
C TYR A 183 -12.75 -20.12 2.52
N SER A 184 -13.46 -19.91 1.39
CA SER A 184 -12.96 -20.28 0.06
C SER A 184 -12.23 -19.09 -0.56
N ILE A 185 -11.25 -19.39 -1.43
CA ILE A 185 -10.55 -18.41 -2.24
C ILE A 185 -10.86 -18.70 -3.69
N GLU A 186 -11.38 -17.74 -4.42
CA GLU A 186 -11.80 -17.84 -5.81
C GLU A 186 -11.35 -16.60 -6.58
N GLN A 187 -11.20 -16.71 -7.90
CA GLN A 187 -11.01 -15.55 -8.77
C GLN A 187 -12.32 -15.31 -9.53
N GLN A 188 -12.78 -14.08 -9.56
CA GLN A 188 -13.98 -13.68 -10.31
C GLN A 188 -13.74 -12.37 -11.05
N GLU A 189 -14.24 -12.31 -12.29
CA GLU A 189 -14.29 -11.08 -13.06
C GLU A 189 -15.63 -10.39 -12.83
N ARG A 190 -15.60 -9.10 -12.52
CA ARG A 190 -16.78 -8.26 -12.39
C ARG A 190 -16.49 -6.87 -12.96
N ASP A 191 -17.36 -6.41 -13.85
CA ASP A 191 -17.24 -5.09 -14.50
C ASP A 191 -15.88 -4.87 -15.20
N GLY A 192 -15.32 -5.94 -15.80
CA GLY A 192 -14.02 -5.92 -16.49
C GLY A 192 -12.81 -5.89 -15.57
N LYS A 193 -12.99 -6.16 -14.28
CA LYS A 193 -11.93 -6.22 -13.28
C LYS A 193 -11.93 -7.59 -12.60
N THR A 194 -10.73 -8.14 -12.38
CA THR A 194 -10.53 -9.38 -11.63
C THR A 194 -10.39 -9.10 -10.14
N TYR A 195 -11.15 -9.83 -9.34
CA TYR A 195 -11.10 -9.79 -7.89
C TYR A 195 -10.74 -11.16 -7.32
N THR A 196 -10.03 -11.16 -6.20
CA THR A 196 -9.96 -12.34 -5.35
C THR A 196 -11.17 -12.36 -4.44
N VAL A 197 -12.01 -13.39 -4.55
CA VAL A 197 -13.24 -13.52 -3.78
C VAL A 197 -13.05 -14.50 -2.64
N LEU A 198 -13.34 -14.03 -1.42
CA LEU A 198 -13.24 -14.80 -0.19
C LEU A 198 -14.65 -15.14 0.29
N GLY A 199 -15.05 -16.40 0.13
CA GLY A 199 -16.37 -16.87 0.58
C GLY A 199 -16.30 -17.37 2.01
N LEU A 200 -16.60 -16.51 2.99
CA LEU A 200 -16.55 -16.81 4.42
C LEU A 200 -17.79 -17.56 4.90
N GLY A 201 -17.61 -18.59 5.70
CA GLY A 201 -18.72 -19.42 6.20
C GLY A 201 -18.30 -20.49 7.20
N THR A 202 -19.14 -21.51 7.29
CA THR A 202 -18.94 -22.67 8.15
C THR A 202 -19.13 -23.96 7.34
N SER A 203 -18.50 -25.05 7.76
CA SER A 203 -18.69 -26.37 7.14
C SER A 203 -19.44 -27.31 8.07
N PHE A 204 -20.39 -28.04 7.48
CA PHE A 204 -21.10 -29.13 8.13
C PHE A 204 -21.14 -30.33 7.17
N GLU A 205 -20.76 -31.51 7.64
CA GLU A 205 -20.71 -32.76 6.85
C GLU A 205 -19.97 -32.61 5.49
N GLY A 206 -18.87 -31.85 5.47
CA GLY A 206 -18.08 -31.62 4.25
C GLY A 206 -18.69 -30.63 3.25
N ARG A 207 -19.78 -29.95 3.62
CA ARG A 207 -20.42 -28.91 2.81
C ARG A 207 -20.22 -27.55 3.47
N MET A 208 -19.67 -26.61 2.72
CA MET A 208 -19.50 -25.23 3.18
C MET A 208 -20.77 -24.42 2.91
N THR A 209 -21.29 -23.77 3.94
CA THR A 209 -22.36 -22.76 3.85
C THR A 209 -21.73 -21.38 3.98
N LYS A 210 -21.76 -20.61 2.89
CA LYS A 210 -21.20 -19.25 2.86
C LYS A 210 -22.17 -18.28 3.54
N ILE A 211 -21.63 -17.48 4.47
CA ILE A 211 -22.35 -16.45 5.22
C ILE A 211 -22.14 -15.09 4.54
N GLN A 212 -20.94 -14.86 4.01
CA GLN A 212 -20.55 -13.60 3.39
C GLN A 212 -19.53 -13.82 2.28
N TRP A 213 -19.60 -13.00 1.22
CA TRP A 213 -18.59 -12.91 0.18
C TRP A 213 -17.89 -11.57 0.30
N LEU A 214 -16.54 -11.62 0.26
CA LEU A 214 -15.68 -10.46 0.23
C LEU A 214 -14.96 -10.44 -1.11
N TYR A 215 -14.85 -9.26 -1.70
CA TYR A 215 -14.13 -9.03 -2.94
C TYR A 215 -12.90 -8.20 -2.62
N TYR A 216 -11.73 -8.75 -2.89
CA TYR A 216 -10.46 -8.08 -2.69
C TYR A 216 -9.88 -7.61 -4.01
N ASP A 217 -9.61 -6.31 -4.09
CA ASP A 217 -8.94 -5.61 -5.17
C ASP A 217 -7.46 -5.49 -4.87
N ALA A 218 -6.63 -6.38 -5.44
CA ALA A 218 -5.20 -6.40 -5.17
C ALA A 218 -4.43 -5.18 -5.71
N GLU A 219 -4.99 -4.47 -6.73
CA GLU A 219 -4.33 -3.27 -7.27
C GLU A 219 -4.44 -2.07 -6.33
N LYS A 220 -5.54 -2.00 -5.57
CA LYS A 220 -5.83 -0.88 -4.66
C LYS A 220 -5.66 -1.22 -3.18
N ASP A 221 -5.43 -2.49 -2.86
CA ASP A 221 -5.51 -3.04 -1.51
C ASP A 221 -6.87 -2.73 -0.83
N ASP A 222 -7.95 -2.76 -1.63
CA ASP A 222 -9.29 -2.49 -1.16
C ASP A 222 -10.08 -3.78 -0.95
N LEU A 223 -10.77 -3.87 0.20
CA LEU A 223 -11.68 -4.96 0.53
C LEU A 223 -13.13 -4.48 0.42
N TYR A 224 -13.97 -5.25 -0.25
CA TYR A 224 -15.40 -4.97 -0.40
C TYR A 224 -16.23 -6.07 0.22
N GLU A 225 -17.29 -5.70 0.91
CA GLU A 225 -18.39 -6.59 1.31
C GLU A 225 -19.38 -6.70 0.15
N TYR A 226 -19.77 -7.92 -0.22
CA TYR A 226 -20.80 -8.12 -1.24
C TYR A 226 -22.19 -8.06 -0.61
N ASP A 227 -22.95 -7.03 -0.97
CA ASP A 227 -24.37 -6.88 -0.65
C ASP A 227 -25.18 -7.72 -1.66
N LEU A 228 -25.42 -8.99 -1.31
CA LEU A 228 -26.11 -9.95 -2.16
C LEU A 228 -27.52 -9.50 -2.55
N PRO A 229 -28.38 -8.96 -1.66
CA PRO A 229 -29.70 -8.48 -2.02
C PRO A 229 -29.74 -7.39 -3.09
N ASN A 230 -28.73 -6.51 -3.09
CA ASN A 230 -28.65 -5.37 -4.02
C ASN A 230 -27.65 -5.57 -5.15
N ASP A 231 -26.97 -6.72 -5.19
CA ASP A 231 -25.89 -7.03 -6.14
C ASP A 231 -24.82 -5.94 -6.22
N LYS A 232 -24.30 -5.50 -5.08
CA LYS A 232 -23.34 -4.38 -4.99
C LYS A 232 -22.11 -4.75 -4.17
N LEU A 233 -20.98 -4.20 -4.59
CA LEU A 233 -19.77 -4.17 -3.78
C LEU A 233 -19.77 -2.90 -2.93
N VAL A 234 -19.67 -3.06 -1.63
CA VAL A 234 -19.61 -1.97 -0.64
C VAL A 234 -18.22 -1.95 -0.04
N LEU A 235 -17.49 -0.85 -0.23
CA LEU A 235 -16.14 -0.71 0.31
C LEU A 235 -16.16 -0.94 1.83
N PHE A 236 -15.33 -1.86 2.28
CA PHE A 236 -15.15 -2.16 3.70
C PHE A 236 -13.98 -1.31 4.23
N PRO A 237 -14.18 -0.51 5.28
CA PRO A 237 -13.21 0.47 5.77
C PRO A 237 -11.96 -0.15 6.39
#